data_a78c3016ccedfbebb6b53754b4a80d16
#
_entry.id   a78c3016ccedfbebb6b53754b4a80d16
#
_cell.length_a   1.000
_cell.length_b   1.000
_cell.length_c   1.000
_cell.angle_alpha   90.00
_cell.angle_beta   90.00
_cell.angle_gamma   90.00
#
_symmetry.space_group_name_H-M   'P 1'
#
loop_
_entity.id
_entity.type
_entity.pdbx_description
1 polymer ?
#
loop_
_entity_poly.entity_id
_entity_poly.type
_entity_poly.pdbx_seq_one_letter_code
_entity_poly.pdbx_strand_id
1 'polypeptide(L)'
;MANILDYLDWRGDLTLSERAFNEVDNLILAEICYLDLSGFAPAGFETQQVTLREAWDAYFAAHPTTDMGVLVPAQIPVLVQKAAQTARFGSLRLLGYVNRIDEETQTQFSAMTMLLPDGSAYVAFRGTDDTIVGWKEDFNMAFTPEIPAQRYAADYLQQAAAALAFRPLLVGGHSKGGNLAVYAAVFCGEAIQKQIRAVYNNDGPGFYASLLELPEHRRIAGKITTLLPESSVVGMLLEHEETYQVVRSTQIGLLQHDGFSWQVLGEHFEHLTEHAEGGRIMDQTLRSFLRELTELQRAQFVDTLFDILTCTDASTLTDLKEGGLKTASAMVKALQKLDKSTRKALSDTLKLLVRSGARSVLEELGVNRLRENRLIEALSGYLETHSRA
;
A
#
# COMPACT_ATOMS: atom_id res chain seq x y z
N MET A 1 -15.11 -3.17 -18.00
CA MET A 1 -13.93 -3.99 -18.22
C MET A 1 -13.71 -4.81 -16.97
N ALA A 2 -13.18 -6.03 -17.10
CA ALA A 2 -13.04 -6.95 -15.97
C ALA A 2 -11.93 -6.50 -15.01
N ASN A 3 -12.16 -6.67 -13.72
CA ASN A 3 -11.17 -6.43 -12.65
C ASN A 3 -10.98 -7.69 -11.79
N ILE A 4 -10.31 -7.58 -10.66
CA ILE A 4 -10.04 -8.72 -9.76
C ILE A 4 -11.31 -9.33 -9.15
N LEU A 5 -12.41 -8.58 -9.00
CA LEU A 5 -13.70 -9.13 -8.55
C LEU A 5 -14.37 -9.95 -9.64
N ASP A 6 -14.32 -9.48 -10.90
CA ASP A 6 -14.83 -10.23 -12.06
C ASP A 6 -14.00 -11.49 -12.29
N TYR A 7 -12.67 -11.43 -12.05
CA TYR A 7 -11.80 -12.60 -12.12
C TYR A 7 -12.25 -13.70 -11.14
N LEU A 8 -12.61 -13.34 -9.91
CA LEU A 8 -13.14 -14.28 -8.94
C LEU A 8 -14.45 -14.94 -9.41
N ASP A 9 -15.31 -14.19 -10.12
CA ASP A 9 -16.58 -14.72 -10.61
C ASP A 9 -16.41 -15.78 -11.72
N TRP A 10 -15.43 -15.62 -12.61
CA TRP A 10 -15.26 -16.58 -13.70
C TRP A 10 -14.11 -17.58 -13.50
N ARG A 11 -13.09 -17.26 -12.68
CA ARG A 11 -11.94 -18.14 -12.43
C ARG A 11 -11.96 -18.79 -11.05
N GLY A 12 -12.78 -18.28 -10.12
CA GLY A 12 -12.86 -18.79 -8.76
C GLY A 12 -13.33 -20.26 -8.64
N ASP A 13 -13.90 -20.82 -9.71
CA ASP A 13 -14.33 -22.21 -9.81
C ASP A 13 -13.18 -23.23 -9.96
N LEU A 14 -12.01 -22.78 -10.48
CA LEU A 14 -10.84 -23.62 -10.69
C LEU A 14 -9.83 -23.48 -9.56
N THR A 15 -9.46 -24.59 -8.96
CA THR A 15 -8.43 -24.64 -7.93
C THR A 15 -7.05 -24.25 -8.46
N LEU A 16 -6.13 -23.86 -7.57
CA LEU A 16 -4.73 -23.59 -7.92
C LEU A 16 -3.98 -24.84 -8.42
N SER A 17 -4.49 -26.04 -8.18
CA SER A 17 -3.96 -27.29 -8.73
C SER A 17 -4.39 -27.52 -10.19
N GLU A 18 -5.58 -27.04 -10.58
CA GLU A 18 -6.10 -27.15 -11.96
C GLU A 18 -5.55 -26.04 -12.85
N ARG A 19 -5.33 -24.86 -12.28
CA ARG A 19 -4.72 -23.71 -12.95
C ARG A 19 -3.70 -23.07 -12.02
N ALA A 20 -2.46 -23.01 -12.46
CA ALA A 20 -1.34 -22.50 -11.70
C ALA A 20 -1.59 -21.07 -11.20
N PHE A 21 -0.90 -20.73 -10.11
CA PHE A 21 -0.87 -19.39 -9.55
C PHE A 21 -0.35 -18.37 -10.57
N ASN A 22 -0.99 -17.21 -10.65
CA ASN A 22 -0.68 -16.15 -11.60
C ASN A 22 -0.62 -14.76 -10.93
N GLU A 23 -0.34 -13.72 -11.71
CA GLU A 23 -0.18 -12.35 -11.20
C GLU A 23 -1.48 -11.73 -10.67
N VAL A 24 -2.66 -12.15 -11.17
CA VAL A 24 -3.96 -11.70 -10.65
C VAL A 24 -4.23 -12.32 -9.28
N ASP A 25 -3.91 -13.61 -9.13
CA ASP A 25 -3.98 -14.29 -7.83
C ASP A 25 -3.08 -13.60 -6.79
N ASN A 26 -1.86 -13.21 -7.21
CA ASN A 26 -0.94 -12.48 -6.37
C ASN A 26 -1.57 -11.19 -5.84
N LEU A 27 -2.13 -10.34 -6.71
CA LEU A 27 -2.75 -9.09 -6.27
C LEU A 27 -3.94 -9.37 -5.34
N ILE A 28 -4.80 -10.35 -5.67
CA ILE A 28 -5.92 -10.73 -4.80
C ILE A 28 -5.43 -11.13 -3.40
N LEU A 29 -4.38 -11.95 -3.29
CA LEU A 29 -3.85 -12.37 -1.99
C LEU A 29 -3.16 -11.21 -1.25
N ALA A 30 -2.54 -10.27 -1.96
CA ALA A 30 -1.98 -9.06 -1.39
C ALA A 30 -3.08 -8.14 -0.83
N GLU A 31 -4.19 -7.96 -1.57
CA GLU A 31 -5.34 -7.14 -1.16
C GLU A 31 -6.11 -7.74 0.03
N ILE A 32 -6.23 -9.06 0.13
CA ILE A 32 -6.85 -9.74 1.28
C ILE A 32 -6.18 -9.33 2.60
N CYS A 33 -4.88 -9.03 2.59
CA CYS A 33 -4.14 -8.64 3.79
C CYS A 33 -4.54 -7.27 4.36
N TYR A 34 -5.32 -6.46 3.63
CA TYR A 34 -5.84 -5.20 4.17
C TYR A 34 -6.97 -5.41 5.19
N LEU A 35 -7.63 -6.56 5.19
CA LEU A 35 -8.61 -6.88 6.23
C LEU A 35 -7.88 -7.22 7.54
N ASP A 36 -8.28 -6.60 8.64
CA ASP A 36 -7.73 -6.91 9.96
C ASP A 36 -8.30 -8.23 10.48
N LEU A 37 -7.54 -9.29 10.33
CA LEU A 37 -7.88 -10.64 10.77
C LEU A 37 -7.33 -10.96 12.16
N SER A 38 -7.02 -9.96 12.99
CA SER A 38 -6.61 -10.15 14.39
C SER A 38 -7.64 -10.98 15.17
N GLY A 39 -7.21 -12.08 15.74
CA GLY A 39 -8.10 -13.01 16.45
C GLY A 39 -8.88 -13.99 15.57
N PHE A 40 -8.87 -13.84 14.24
CA PHE A 40 -9.54 -14.72 13.28
C PHE A 40 -8.54 -15.56 12.46
N ALA A 41 -7.35 -15.04 12.20
CA ALA A 41 -6.23 -15.79 11.64
C ALA A 41 -5.20 -16.11 12.72
N PRO A 42 -4.53 -17.30 12.66
CA PRO A 42 -3.52 -17.69 13.63
C PRO A 42 -2.31 -16.74 13.61
N ALA A 43 -1.90 -16.23 14.79
CA ALA A 43 -0.71 -15.37 14.91
C ALA A 43 0.61 -16.16 14.79
N GLY A 44 0.60 -17.46 15.06
CA GLY A 44 1.78 -18.32 14.96
C GLY A 44 1.83 -19.12 13.65
N PHE A 45 2.98 -19.73 13.42
CA PHE A 45 3.18 -20.70 12.32
C PHE A 45 2.90 -22.14 12.75
N GLU A 46 2.32 -22.34 13.93
CA GLU A 46 2.07 -23.65 14.53
C GLU A 46 0.88 -24.38 13.89
N THR A 47 0.53 -25.54 14.45
CA THR A 47 -0.38 -26.54 13.86
C THR A 47 -1.84 -26.14 13.76
N GLN A 48 -2.29 -25.11 14.47
CA GLN A 48 -3.67 -24.64 14.36
C GLN A 48 -3.81 -23.79 13.09
N GLN A 49 -4.36 -24.40 12.06
CA GLN A 49 -4.57 -23.77 10.76
C GLN A 49 -6.04 -23.45 10.59
N VAL A 50 -6.32 -22.23 10.16
CA VAL A 50 -7.67 -21.76 9.82
C VAL A 50 -7.70 -21.49 8.32
N THR A 51 -8.73 -21.91 7.63
CA THR A 51 -8.91 -21.60 6.21
C THR A 51 -9.37 -20.17 6.02
N LEU A 52 -9.13 -19.61 4.83
CA LEU A 52 -9.62 -18.28 4.50
C LEU A 52 -11.15 -18.17 4.68
N ARG A 53 -11.88 -19.25 4.32
CA ARG A 53 -13.35 -19.30 4.51
C ARG A 53 -13.72 -19.25 5.98
N GLU A 54 -13.11 -20.09 6.83
CA GLU A 54 -13.39 -20.10 8.27
C GLU A 54 -13.05 -18.76 8.94
N ALA A 55 -11.92 -18.15 8.57
CA ALA A 55 -11.52 -16.84 9.08
C ALA A 55 -12.52 -15.76 8.67
N TRP A 56 -12.97 -15.76 7.40
CA TRP A 56 -13.96 -14.81 6.91
C TRP A 56 -15.33 -15.00 7.60
N ASP A 57 -15.81 -16.23 7.70
CA ASP A 57 -17.12 -16.52 8.31
C ASP A 57 -17.14 -16.06 9.78
N ALA A 58 -16.05 -16.31 10.51
CA ALA A 58 -15.90 -15.86 11.90
C ALA A 58 -15.79 -14.33 12.01
N TYR A 59 -15.00 -13.71 11.12
CA TYR A 59 -14.83 -12.27 11.07
C TYR A 59 -16.17 -11.56 10.78
N PHE A 60 -16.87 -11.98 9.75
CA PHE A 60 -18.14 -11.36 9.33
C PHE A 60 -19.26 -11.56 10.36
N ALA A 61 -19.27 -12.70 11.06
CA ALA A 61 -20.20 -12.92 12.16
C ALA A 61 -19.99 -11.91 13.33
N ALA A 62 -18.72 -11.52 13.57
CA ALA A 62 -18.37 -10.53 14.58
C ALA A 62 -18.50 -9.08 14.08
N HIS A 63 -18.28 -8.85 12.78
CA HIS A 63 -18.26 -7.54 12.14
C HIS A 63 -19.19 -7.50 10.90
N PRO A 64 -20.52 -7.40 11.09
CA PRO A 64 -21.48 -7.40 9.97
C PRO A 64 -21.29 -6.20 9.01
N THR A 65 -20.68 -5.14 9.48
CA THR A 65 -20.27 -3.97 8.71
C THR A 65 -18.79 -3.69 8.98
N THR A 66 -18.03 -3.44 7.92
CA THR A 66 -16.60 -3.12 8.01
C THR A 66 -16.34 -1.80 7.33
N ASP A 67 -15.81 -0.85 8.08
CA ASP A 67 -15.29 0.40 7.55
C ASP A 67 -13.78 0.22 7.30
N MET A 68 -13.35 0.49 6.05
CA MET A 68 -11.94 0.37 5.65
C MET A 68 -11.20 1.70 5.75
N GLY A 69 -11.87 2.77 6.19
CA GLY A 69 -11.29 4.10 6.25
C GLY A 69 -11.27 4.80 4.89
N VAL A 70 -10.38 5.79 4.75
CA VAL A 70 -10.30 6.68 3.58
C VAL A 70 -9.32 6.16 2.52
N LEU A 71 -8.24 5.49 2.94
CA LEU A 71 -7.16 5.06 2.03
C LEU A 71 -7.36 3.67 1.45
N VAL A 72 -7.91 2.76 2.25
CA VAL A 72 -8.07 1.37 1.85
C VAL A 72 -9.37 1.22 1.05
N PRO A 73 -9.34 0.55 -0.12
CA PRO A 73 -10.53 0.39 -0.93
C PRO A 73 -11.70 -0.25 -0.16
N ALA A 74 -12.86 0.38 -0.21
CA ALA A 74 -14.08 -0.13 0.44
C ALA A 74 -14.53 -1.50 -0.09
N GLN A 75 -13.98 -1.94 -1.24
CA GLN A 75 -14.23 -3.22 -1.86
C GLN A 75 -13.49 -4.39 -1.20
N ILE A 76 -12.53 -4.15 -0.30
CA ILE A 76 -11.74 -5.21 0.37
C ILE A 76 -12.64 -6.27 1.05
N PRO A 77 -13.65 -5.92 1.87
CA PRO A 77 -14.53 -6.93 2.47
C PRO A 77 -15.27 -7.77 1.43
N VAL A 78 -15.69 -7.16 0.31
CA VAL A 78 -16.34 -7.87 -0.80
C VAL A 78 -15.37 -8.82 -1.49
N LEU A 79 -14.12 -8.41 -1.71
CA LEU A 79 -13.06 -9.25 -2.26
C LEU A 79 -12.82 -10.48 -1.38
N VAL A 80 -12.63 -10.27 -0.07
CA VAL A 80 -12.36 -11.36 0.88
C VAL A 80 -13.54 -12.32 0.95
N GLN A 81 -14.78 -11.80 0.98
CA GLN A 81 -16.00 -12.62 0.92
C GLN A 81 -16.04 -13.49 -0.33
N LYS A 82 -15.86 -12.90 -1.50
CA LYS A 82 -15.85 -13.64 -2.76
C LYS A 82 -14.74 -14.69 -2.78
N ALA A 83 -13.51 -14.30 -2.47
CA ALA A 83 -12.36 -15.21 -2.44
C ALA A 83 -12.58 -16.38 -1.49
N ALA A 84 -13.09 -16.14 -0.29
CA ALA A 84 -13.39 -17.15 0.71
C ALA A 84 -14.44 -18.19 0.22
N GLN A 85 -15.35 -17.78 -0.66
CA GLN A 85 -16.39 -18.65 -1.21
C GLN A 85 -15.94 -19.46 -2.43
N THR A 86 -14.81 -19.10 -3.06
CA THR A 86 -14.30 -19.78 -4.25
C THR A 86 -13.65 -21.13 -3.94
N ALA A 87 -13.61 -22.03 -4.93
CA ALA A 87 -12.79 -23.24 -4.90
C ALA A 87 -11.29 -22.88 -4.93
N ARG A 88 -10.94 -21.76 -5.56
CA ARG A 88 -9.56 -21.31 -5.76
C ARG A 88 -8.87 -20.88 -4.46
N PHE A 89 -9.55 -20.12 -3.60
CA PHE A 89 -8.94 -19.51 -2.42
C PHE A 89 -9.56 -19.92 -1.09
N GLY A 90 -10.82 -20.36 -1.06
CA GLY A 90 -11.54 -20.59 0.20
C GLY A 90 -10.91 -21.62 1.12
N SER A 91 -10.16 -22.58 0.58
CA SER A 91 -9.44 -23.63 1.33
C SER A 91 -7.99 -23.28 1.68
N LEU A 92 -7.49 -22.10 1.31
CA LEU A 92 -6.14 -21.66 1.68
C LEU A 92 -6.02 -21.55 3.18
N ARG A 93 -4.96 -22.13 3.75
CA ARG A 93 -4.71 -22.10 5.18
C ARG A 93 -3.87 -20.91 5.56
N LEU A 94 -4.34 -20.14 6.52
CA LEU A 94 -3.73 -18.91 7.03
C LEU A 94 -2.81 -19.24 8.22
N LEU A 95 -1.65 -18.59 8.27
CA LEU A 95 -0.62 -18.75 9.29
C LEU A 95 0.07 -17.42 9.56
N GLY A 96 0.62 -17.27 10.76
CA GLY A 96 1.57 -16.21 11.08
C GLY A 96 1.00 -14.80 10.91
N TYR A 97 -0.32 -14.61 11.09
CA TYR A 97 -0.89 -13.28 10.97
C TYR A 97 -0.32 -12.35 12.03
N VAL A 98 0.16 -11.20 11.59
CA VAL A 98 0.63 -10.13 12.46
C VAL A 98 0.03 -8.79 11.98
N ASN A 99 -0.42 -7.98 12.94
CA ASN A 99 -0.81 -6.59 12.73
C ASN A 99 -0.22 -5.77 13.88
N ARG A 100 0.73 -4.90 13.54
CA ARG A 100 1.47 -4.08 14.50
C ARG A 100 1.41 -2.63 14.10
N ILE A 101 0.86 -1.82 15.01
CA ILE A 101 0.87 -0.36 14.93
C ILE A 101 1.59 0.13 16.18
N ASP A 102 2.63 0.92 16.02
CA ASP A 102 3.50 1.38 17.08
C ASP A 102 3.83 2.86 16.85
N GLU A 103 3.21 3.71 17.65
CA GLU A 103 3.36 5.17 17.55
C GLU A 103 4.76 5.64 17.97
N GLU A 104 5.38 4.98 18.95
CA GLU A 104 6.70 5.36 19.48
C GLU A 104 7.79 5.13 18.43
N THR A 105 7.75 3.99 17.76
CA THR A 105 8.68 3.65 16.66
C THR A 105 8.19 4.10 15.29
N GLN A 106 7.02 4.74 15.21
CA GLN A 106 6.37 5.20 13.97
C GLN A 106 6.27 4.07 12.95
N THR A 107 5.78 2.91 13.38
CA THR A 107 5.75 1.69 12.57
C THR A 107 4.32 1.20 12.38
N GLN A 108 3.97 0.92 11.12
CA GLN A 108 2.78 0.16 10.77
C GLN A 108 3.21 -1.04 9.92
N PHE A 109 3.08 -2.24 10.47
CA PHE A 109 3.48 -3.49 9.83
C PHE A 109 2.38 -4.54 9.97
N SER A 110 2.03 -5.17 8.85
CA SER A 110 1.15 -6.35 8.86
C SER A 110 1.58 -7.35 7.79
N ALA A 111 1.49 -8.62 8.14
CA ALA A 111 1.83 -9.72 7.23
C ALA A 111 0.99 -10.97 7.54
N MET A 112 0.85 -11.82 6.53
CA MET A 112 0.18 -13.11 6.65
C MET A 112 0.83 -14.11 5.69
N THR A 113 0.85 -15.38 6.09
CA THR A 113 1.29 -16.48 5.22
C THR A 113 0.12 -17.38 4.87
N MET A 114 0.00 -17.75 3.60
CA MET A 114 -1.06 -18.61 3.06
C MET A 114 -0.44 -19.85 2.42
N LEU A 115 -0.87 -21.04 2.85
CA LEU A 115 -0.42 -22.28 2.21
C LEU A 115 -1.20 -22.56 0.96
N LEU A 116 -0.47 -22.76 -0.15
CA LEU A 116 -1.05 -23.07 -1.45
C LEU A 116 -1.14 -24.61 -1.67
N PRO A 117 -2.11 -25.08 -2.46
CA PRO A 117 -2.32 -26.52 -2.70
C PRO A 117 -1.13 -27.20 -3.41
N ASP A 118 -0.31 -26.47 -4.17
CA ASP A 118 0.88 -27.00 -4.85
C ASP A 118 2.07 -27.25 -3.91
N GLY A 119 1.87 -27.04 -2.61
CA GLY A 119 2.89 -27.20 -1.57
C GLY A 119 3.77 -25.98 -1.35
N SER A 120 3.59 -24.91 -2.12
CA SER A 120 4.23 -23.61 -1.86
C SER A 120 3.50 -22.81 -0.77
N ALA A 121 4.09 -21.68 -0.38
CA ALA A 121 3.45 -20.73 0.50
C ALA A 121 3.56 -19.32 -0.09
N TYR A 122 2.50 -18.54 0.03
CA TYR A 122 2.47 -17.12 -0.30
C TYR A 122 2.61 -16.29 0.98
N VAL A 123 3.65 -15.48 1.05
CA VAL A 123 3.88 -14.53 2.14
C VAL A 123 3.43 -13.16 1.65
N ALA A 124 2.37 -12.65 2.27
CA ALA A 124 1.77 -11.37 1.92
C ALA A 124 2.16 -10.30 2.94
N PHE A 125 2.61 -9.15 2.45
CA PHE A 125 2.83 -7.94 3.24
C PHE A 125 1.77 -6.91 2.88
N ARG A 126 1.13 -6.35 3.92
CA ARG A 126 0.11 -5.30 3.77
C ARG A 126 0.78 -3.97 3.48
N GLY A 127 0.15 -3.19 2.60
CA GLY A 127 0.46 -1.78 2.43
C GLY A 127 -0.01 -0.91 3.59
N THR A 128 -0.05 0.39 3.36
CA THR A 128 -0.46 1.36 4.37
C THR A 128 -1.97 1.29 4.59
N ASP A 129 -2.37 1.29 5.86
CA ASP A 129 -3.76 1.40 6.27
C ASP A 129 -4.19 2.88 6.47
N ASP A 130 -5.37 3.11 7.07
CA ASP A 130 -5.89 4.46 7.32
C ASP A 130 -5.18 5.20 8.47
N THR A 131 -4.18 4.59 9.14
CA THR A 131 -3.51 5.20 10.28
C THR A 131 -2.54 6.31 9.88
N ILE A 132 -2.51 7.38 10.67
CA ILE A 132 -1.55 8.48 10.49
C ILE A 132 -0.12 7.99 10.68
N VAL A 133 0.10 7.00 11.56
CA VAL A 133 1.40 6.35 11.76
C VAL A 133 1.90 5.69 10.48
N GLY A 134 1.03 4.93 9.79
CA GLY A 134 1.36 4.29 8.52
C GLY A 134 1.74 5.32 7.45
N TRP A 135 1.00 6.41 7.36
CA TRP A 135 1.29 7.51 6.46
C TRP A 135 2.63 8.17 6.74
N LYS A 136 2.94 8.41 8.03
CA LYS A 136 4.22 8.97 8.43
C LYS A 136 5.37 8.05 8.04
N GLU A 137 5.21 6.74 8.23
CA GLU A 137 6.20 5.75 7.82
C GLU A 137 6.43 5.74 6.31
N ASP A 138 5.37 5.89 5.49
CA ASP A 138 5.49 5.99 4.03
C ASP A 138 6.27 7.24 3.59
N PHE A 139 6.01 8.38 4.22
CA PHE A 139 6.80 9.58 3.97
C PHE A 139 8.26 9.37 4.34
N ASN A 140 8.53 8.71 5.48
CA ASN A 140 9.89 8.40 5.91
C ASN A 140 10.61 7.48 4.91
N MET A 141 9.90 6.55 4.25
CA MET A 141 10.47 5.68 3.22
C MET A 141 11.12 6.45 2.07
N ALA A 142 10.58 7.62 1.71
CA ALA A 142 11.15 8.46 0.66
C ALA A 142 12.46 9.15 1.08
N PHE A 143 12.85 9.14 2.37
CA PHE A 143 13.96 9.92 2.91
C PHE A 143 14.96 9.13 3.74
N THR A 144 14.56 7.97 4.24
CA THR A 144 15.43 7.10 5.04
C THR A 144 15.79 5.85 4.25
N PRO A 145 17.05 5.40 4.31
CA PRO A 145 17.48 4.19 3.60
C PRO A 145 16.71 2.94 4.04
N GLU A 146 16.24 2.92 5.28
CA GLU A 146 15.52 1.80 5.86
C GLU A 146 14.47 2.29 6.88
N ILE A 147 13.26 1.75 6.81
CA ILE A 147 12.19 1.99 7.78
C ILE A 147 11.98 0.74 8.67
N PRO A 148 11.41 0.89 9.89
CA PRO A 148 11.20 -0.24 10.80
C PRO A 148 10.38 -1.39 10.18
N ALA A 149 9.33 -1.09 9.42
CA ALA A 149 8.52 -2.12 8.75
C ALA A 149 9.31 -3.01 7.79
N GLN A 150 10.36 -2.49 7.15
CA GLN A 150 11.23 -3.27 6.26
C GLN A 150 12.02 -4.32 7.05
N ARG A 151 12.54 -3.98 8.23
CA ARG A 151 13.21 -4.95 9.12
C ARG A 151 12.24 -6.03 9.59
N TYR A 152 11.04 -5.63 10.04
CA TYR A 152 10.02 -6.58 10.42
C TYR A 152 9.62 -7.52 9.28
N ALA A 153 9.60 -7.02 8.03
CA ALA A 153 9.31 -7.85 6.87
C ALA A 153 10.41 -8.89 6.62
N ALA A 154 11.69 -8.52 6.74
CA ALA A 154 12.81 -9.45 6.62
C ALA A 154 12.78 -10.52 7.74
N ASP A 155 12.56 -10.10 8.98
CA ASP A 155 12.46 -11.00 10.14
C ASP A 155 11.25 -11.93 10.01
N TYR A 156 10.11 -11.43 9.54
CA TYR A 156 8.91 -12.23 9.30
C TYR A 156 9.15 -13.30 8.24
N LEU A 157 9.77 -12.94 7.11
CA LEU A 157 10.08 -13.90 6.06
C LEU A 157 11.05 -14.99 6.53
N GLN A 158 12.03 -14.64 7.37
CA GLN A 158 12.92 -15.62 8.00
C GLN A 158 12.16 -16.59 8.92
N GLN A 159 11.26 -16.08 9.75
CA GLN A 159 10.41 -16.90 10.62
C GLN A 159 9.49 -17.82 9.82
N ALA A 160 8.83 -17.30 8.78
CA ALA A 160 7.99 -18.08 7.89
C ALA A 160 8.78 -19.22 7.20
N ALA A 161 9.96 -18.90 6.65
CA ALA A 161 10.82 -19.88 6.00
C ALA A 161 11.30 -20.98 6.96
N ALA A 162 11.65 -20.60 8.18
CA ALA A 162 12.06 -21.56 9.23
C ALA A 162 10.91 -22.50 9.62
N ALA A 163 9.70 -21.96 9.80
CA ALA A 163 8.53 -22.74 10.20
C ALA A 163 8.02 -23.66 9.06
N LEU A 164 8.17 -23.23 7.81
CA LEU A 164 7.64 -23.94 6.65
C LEU A 164 8.61 -24.93 6.00
N ALA A 165 9.77 -25.19 6.61
CA ALA A 165 10.76 -26.18 6.25
C ALA A 165 10.84 -26.50 4.74
N PHE A 166 11.65 -25.75 3.99
CA PHE A 166 11.95 -25.98 2.56
C PHE A 166 10.79 -25.85 1.57
N ARG A 167 9.62 -25.37 1.98
CA ARG A 167 8.56 -25.08 1.01
C ARG A 167 8.98 -23.94 0.09
N PRO A 168 8.66 -24.04 -1.23
CA PRO A 168 8.87 -22.91 -2.12
C PRO A 168 8.04 -21.71 -1.67
N LEU A 169 8.63 -20.53 -1.72
CA LEU A 169 8.00 -19.29 -1.27
C LEU A 169 7.66 -18.39 -2.46
N LEU A 170 6.46 -17.87 -2.44
CA LEU A 170 6.03 -16.70 -3.20
C LEU A 170 5.89 -15.56 -2.20
N VAL A 171 6.36 -14.39 -2.54
CA VAL A 171 6.34 -13.23 -1.63
C VAL A 171 5.70 -12.07 -2.38
N GLY A 172 4.80 -11.33 -1.77
CA GLY A 172 4.18 -10.21 -2.48
C GLY A 172 3.46 -9.24 -1.55
N GLY A 173 3.05 -8.12 -2.13
CA GLY A 173 2.26 -7.10 -1.46
C GLY A 173 1.88 -5.99 -2.43
N HIS A 174 0.99 -5.12 -2.00
CA HIS A 174 0.54 -3.95 -2.73
C HIS A 174 1.02 -2.69 -2.02
N SER A 175 1.33 -1.61 -2.75
CA SER A 175 1.79 -0.35 -2.19
C SER A 175 3.06 -0.54 -1.34
N LYS A 176 3.14 0.02 -0.13
CA LYS A 176 4.22 -0.25 0.83
C LYS A 176 4.49 -1.75 0.97
N GLY A 177 3.44 -2.60 0.97
CA GLY A 177 3.58 -4.06 1.06
C GLY A 177 4.41 -4.66 -0.09
N GLY A 178 4.33 -4.10 -1.30
CA GLY A 178 5.17 -4.48 -2.44
C GLY A 178 6.65 -4.17 -2.20
N ASN A 179 6.95 -2.99 -1.67
CA ASN A 179 8.31 -2.63 -1.25
C ASN A 179 8.81 -3.56 -0.13
N LEU A 180 7.98 -3.84 0.89
CA LEU A 180 8.32 -4.76 1.97
C LEU A 180 8.62 -6.18 1.45
N ALA A 181 7.88 -6.64 0.44
CA ALA A 181 8.09 -7.96 -0.17
C ALA A 181 9.48 -8.06 -0.83
N VAL A 182 9.86 -7.04 -1.60
CA VAL A 182 11.19 -7.00 -2.23
C VAL A 182 12.27 -6.85 -1.17
N TYR A 183 12.11 -5.94 -0.20
CA TYR A 183 13.09 -5.75 0.87
C TYR A 183 13.32 -7.03 1.67
N ALA A 184 12.25 -7.71 2.08
CA ALA A 184 12.34 -8.98 2.79
C ALA A 184 13.08 -10.04 1.97
N ALA A 185 12.79 -10.15 0.67
CA ALA A 185 13.45 -11.09 -0.22
C ALA A 185 14.95 -10.79 -0.40
N VAL A 186 15.35 -9.52 -0.36
CA VAL A 186 16.77 -9.12 -0.41
C VAL A 186 17.49 -9.52 0.87
N PHE A 187 16.88 -9.25 2.04
CA PHE A 187 17.57 -9.37 3.34
C PHE A 187 17.26 -10.65 4.13
N CYS A 188 16.47 -11.58 3.59
CA CYS A 188 16.17 -12.85 4.27
C CYS A 188 17.34 -13.83 4.37
N GLY A 189 18.42 -13.58 3.66
CA GLY A 189 19.59 -14.46 3.59
C GLY A 189 19.56 -15.43 2.40
N GLU A 190 20.74 -15.81 1.92
CA GLU A 190 20.92 -16.57 0.65
C GLU A 190 20.19 -17.93 0.65
N ALA A 191 20.14 -18.62 1.78
CA ALA A 191 19.48 -19.92 1.87
C ALA A 191 17.97 -19.79 1.62
N ILE A 192 17.33 -18.73 2.13
CA ILE A 192 15.91 -18.44 1.92
C ILE A 192 15.67 -17.89 0.52
N GLN A 193 16.57 -17.05 0.00
CA GLN A 193 16.50 -16.57 -1.38
C GLN A 193 16.43 -17.73 -2.41
N LYS A 194 17.08 -18.85 -2.12
CA LYS A 194 17.01 -20.07 -2.96
C LYS A 194 15.63 -20.73 -2.93
N GLN A 195 14.87 -20.58 -1.84
CA GLN A 195 13.51 -21.12 -1.71
C GLN A 195 12.47 -20.23 -2.39
N ILE A 196 12.75 -18.92 -2.55
CA ILE A 196 11.85 -17.98 -3.21
C ILE A 196 11.75 -18.32 -4.69
N ARG A 197 10.51 -18.55 -5.17
CA ARG A 197 10.18 -18.74 -6.60
C ARG A 197 9.95 -17.42 -7.30
N ALA A 198 9.16 -16.53 -6.68
CA ALA A 198 8.83 -15.23 -7.22
C ALA A 198 8.57 -14.21 -6.10
N VAL A 199 8.84 -12.95 -6.41
CA VAL A 199 8.53 -11.78 -5.58
C VAL A 199 7.67 -10.84 -6.40
N TYR A 200 6.56 -10.38 -5.84
CA TYR A 200 5.61 -9.50 -6.52
C TYR A 200 5.56 -8.15 -5.81
N ASN A 201 5.87 -7.10 -6.55
CA ASN A 201 5.71 -5.72 -6.14
C ASN A 201 4.56 -5.10 -6.94
N ASN A 202 3.38 -4.94 -6.32
CA ASN A 202 2.21 -4.35 -6.96
C ASN A 202 2.16 -2.86 -6.59
N ASP A 203 2.63 -2.00 -7.48
CA ASP A 203 2.67 -0.53 -7.36
C ASP A 203 3.30 -0.01 -6.05
N GLY A 204 4.27 -0.75 -5.52
CA GLY A 204 5.06 -0.31 -4.37
C GLY A 204 6.25 0.53 -4.80
N PRO A 205 6.71 1.45 -3.92
CA PRO A 205 7.91 2.27 -4.18
C PRO A 205 9.15 1.40 -4.46
N GLY A 206 10.06 1.92 -5.28
CA GLY A 206 11.37 1.35 -5.51
C GLY A 206 12.33 1.51 -4.33
N PHE A 207 13.62 1.52 -4.61
CA PHE A 207 14.69 1.58 -3.61
C PHE A 207 15.73 2.63 -3.94
N TYR A 208 16.59 2.95 -2.98
CA TYR A 208 17.80 3.73 -3.24
C TYR A 208 18.79 2.91 -4.06
N ALA A 209 19.53 3.56 -4.94
CA ALA A 209 20.57 2.93 -5.76
C ALA A 209 21.55 2.07 -4.94
N SER A 210 21.89 2.51 -3.72
CA SER A 210 22.77 1.76 -2.82
C SER A 210 22.25 0.37 -2.44
N LEU A 211 20.93 0.16 -2.36
CA LEU A 211 20.34 -1.16 -2.13
C LEU A 211 20.37 -1.99 -3.41
N LEU A 212 20.04 -1.39 -4.54
CA LEU A 212 19.99 -2.08 -5.83
C LEU A 212 21.37 -2.64 -6.25
N GLU A 213 22.44 -1.96 -5.86
CA GLU A 213 23.82 -2.39 -6.11
C GLU A 213 24.29 -3.58 -5.25
N LEU A 214 23.53 -3.95 -4.20
CA LEU A 214 23.91 -5.04 -3.29
C LEU A 214 23.94 -6.40 -4.02
N PRO A 215 24.92 -7.27 -3.69
CA PRO A 215 24.92 -8.66 -4.17
C PRO A 215 23.65 -9.42 -3.82
N GLU A 216 23.06 -9.13 -2.66
CA GLU A 216 21.80 -9.69 -2.17
C GLU A 216 20.64 -9.39 -3.10
N HIS A 217 20.52 -8.15 -3.58
CA HIS A 217 19.51 -7.74 -4.54
C HIS A 217 19.73 -8.42 -5.89
N ARG A 218 20.95 -8.40 -6.41
CA ARG A 218 21.30 -9.02 -7.71
C ARG A 218 20.96 -10.50 -7.76
N ARG A 219 21.06 -11.24 -6.63
CA ARG A 219 20.70 -12.67 -6.57
C ARG A 219 19.20 -12.90 -6.73
N ILE A 220 18.36 -11.95 -6.33
CA ILE A 220 16.90 -12.09 -6.33
C ILE A 220 16.22 -11.30 -7.47
N ALA A 221 16.90 -10.34 -8.09
CA ALA A 221 16.36 -9.44 -9.11
C ALA A 221 15.60 -10.17 -10.24
N GLY A 222 16.14 -11.28 -10.74
CA GLY A 222 15.49 -12.08 -11.77
C GLY A 222 14.22 -12.82 -11.33
N LYS A 223 13.84 -12.75 -10.05
CA LYS A 223 12.60 -13.33 -9.49
C LYS A 223 11.59 -12.26 -9.11
N ILE A 224 11.94 -10.98 -9.23
CA ILE A 224 11.05 -9.85 -8.91
C ILE A 224 10.19 -9.54 -10.14
N THR A 225 8.90 -9.45 -9.93
CA THR A 225 7.91 -8.95 -10.88
C THR A 225 7.28 -7.70 -10.29
N THR A 226 7.56 -6.54 -10.90
CA THR A 226 6.95 -5.27 -10.51
C THR A 226 5.85 -4.92 -11.51
N LEU A 227 4.63 -4.73 -11.01
CA LEU A 227 3.45 -4.33 -11.77
C LEU A 227 3.13 -2.88 -11.43
N LEU A 228 3.10 -2.01 -12.43
CA LEU A 228 2.81 -0.58 -12.27
C LEU A 228 1.65 -0.19 -13.17
N PRO A 229 0.63 0.55 -12.67
CA PRO A 229 -0.39 1.10 -13.56
C PRO A 229 0.22 2.15 -14.51
N GLU A 230 -0.46 2.41 -15.63
CA GLU A 230 0.05 3.24 -16.73
C GLU A 230 0.44 4.68 -16.33
N SER A 231 -0.12 5.21 -15.26
CA SER A 231 0.23 6.52 -14.69
C SER A 231 0.59 6.41 -13.21
N SER A 232 1.30 5.33 -12.84
CA SER A 232 1.75 5.12 -11.46
C SER A 232 2.47 6.36 -10.91
N VAL A 233 2.13 6.75 -9.71
CA VAL A 233 2.82 7.79 -8.92
C VAL A 233 3.59 7.14 -7.78
N VAL A 234 2.95 6.24 -7.04
CA VAL A 234 3.54 5.57 -5.88
C VAL A 234 4.68 4.63 -6.30
N GLY A 235 4.41 3.74 -7.24
CA GLY A 235 5.40 2.78 -7.74
C GLY A 235 6.57 3.43 -8.47
N MET A 236 6.42 4.67 -8.94
CA MET A 236 7.52 5.42 -9.56
C MET A 236 8.36 6.21 -8.55
N LEU A 237 8.04 6.17 -7.27
CA LEU A 237 8.92 6.73 -6.23
C LEU A 237 10.17 5.86 -6.07
N LEU A 238 11.35 6.52 -5.96
CA LEU A 238 12.66 5.88 -5.92
C LEU A 238 12.99 5.11 -7.23
N GLU A 239 13.95 4.18 -7.18
CA GLU A 239 14.49 3.52 -8.37
C GLU A 239 14.11 2.04 -8.39
N HIS A 240 13.91 1.49 -9.60
CA HIS A 240 13.74 0.08 -9.89
C HIS A 240 14.85 -0.37 -10.82
N GLU A 241 15.53 -1.46 -10.51
CA GLU A 241 16.52 -2.08 -11.42
C GLU A 241 15.86 -3.18 -12.26
N GLU A 242 14.84 -3.84 -11.71
CA GLU A 242 14.08 -4.88 -12.40
C GLU A 242 13.21 -4.30 -13.53
N THR A 243 12.97 -5.12 -14.54
CA THR A 243 12.00 -4.79 -15.60
C THR A 243 10.59 -4.83 -15.01
N TYR A 244 9.93 -3.68 -14.94
CA TYR A 244 8.52 -3.62 -14.53
C TYR A 244 7.58 -3.82 -15.72
N GLN A 245 6.38 -4.26 -15.43
CA GLN A 245 5.30 -4.43 -16.41
C GLN A 245 4.24 -3.37 -16.16
N VAL A 246 3.82 -2.69 -17.22
CA VAL A 246 2.78 -1.67 -17.14
C VAL A 246 1.43 -2.31 -17.32
N VAL A 247 0.51 -2.07 -16.37
CA VAL A 247 -0.86 -2.59 -16.41
C VAL A 247 -1.85 -1.48 -16.68
N ARG A 248 -2.88 -1.78 -17.48
CA ARG A 248 -3.96 -0.86 -17.76
C ARG A 248 -4.86 -0.68 -16.55
N SER A 249 -5.24 0.57 -16.25
CA SER A 249 -6.21 0.92 -15.23
C SER A 249 -7.44 1.60 -15.83
N THR A 250 -8.59 1.48 -15.17
CA THR A 250 -9.82 2.23 -15.49
C THR A 250 -9.82 3.62 -14.89
N GLN A 251 -8.92 3.88 -13.95
CA GLN A 251 -8.77 5.15 -13.23
C GLN A 251 -7.66 6.01 -13.83
N ILE A 252 -7.47 7.22 -13.29
CA ILE A 252 -6.45 8.19 -13.73
C ILE A 252 -5.61 8.70 -12.56
N GLY A 253 -4.34 9.01 -12.83
CA GLY A 253 -3.43 9.60 -11.84
C GLY A 253 -3.26 8.72 -10.60
N LEU A 254 -3.33 9.31 -9.41
CA LEU A 254 -3.18 8.60 -8.13
C LEU A 254 -4.22 7.50 -7.90
N LEU A 255 -5.42 7.63 -8.47
CA LEU A 255 -6.46 6.61 -8.33
C LEU A 255 -6.13 5.28 -9.01
N GLN A 256 -5.17 5.28 -9.93
CA GLN A 256 -4.68 4.05 -10.55
C GLN A 256 -3.93 3.15 -9.55
N HIS A 257 -3.54 3.70 -8.40
CA HIS A 257 -2.93 2.94 -7.29
C HIS A 257 -3.90 1.90 -6.70
N ASP A 258 -5.21 2.10 -6.85
CA ASP A 258 -6.23 1.13 -6.45
C ASP A 258 -6.18 -0.11 -7.35
N GLY A 259 -5.79 -1.26 -6.80
CA GLY A 259 -5.72 -2.55 -7.50
C GLY A 259 -7.05 -3.01 -8.10
N PHE A 260 -8.20 -2.55 -7.57
CA PHE A 260 -9.52 -2.82 -8.15
C PHE A 260 -9.76 -2.11 -9.48
N SER A 261 -8.96 -1.11 -9.80
CA SER A 261 -9.02 -0.40 -11.08
C SER A 261 -8.24 -1.11 -12.21
N TRP A 262 -7.39 -2.09 -11.89
CA TRP A 262 -6.53 -2.77 -12.85
C TRP A 262 -7.33 -3.75 -13.71
N GLN A 263 -7.10 -3.69 -15.03
CA GLN A 263 -7.88 -4.46 -15.98
C GLN A 263 -7.32 -5.87 -16.14
N VAL A 264 -8.18 -6.85 -15.93
CA VAL A 264 -7.86 -8.27 -16.05
C VAL A 264 -8.22 -8.76 -17.45
N LEU A 265 -7.29 -9.47 -18.08
CA LEU A 265 -7.46 -10.13 -19.37
C LEU A 265 -7.09 -11.63 -19.22
N GLY A 266 -8.09 -12.47 -18.99
CA GLY A 266 -7.86 -13.89 -18.77
C GLY A 266 -7.16 -14.16 -17.43
N GLU A 267 -5.97 -14.73 -17.45
CA GLU A 267 -5.17 -15.10 -16.28
C GLU A 267 -4.05 -14.07 -15.98
N HIS A 268 -4.08 -12.91 -16.60
CA HIS A 268 -3.10 -11.84 -16.43
C HIS A 268 -3.80 -10.47 -16.49
N PHE A 269 -3.09 -9.42 -16.13
CA PHE A 269 -3.55 -8.05 -16.38
C PHE A 269 -3.40 -7.67 -17.85
N GLU A 270 -4.12 -6.66 -18.29
CA GLU A 270 -3.90 -6.08 -19.60
C GLU A 270 -2.58 -5.27 -19.58
N HIS A 271 -1.51 -5.89 -20.11
CA HIS A 271 -0.19 -5.26 -20.18
C HIS A 271 -0.10 -4.23 -21.31
N LEU A 272 0.55 -3.10 -21.00
CA LEU A 272 0.83 -2.03 -21.94
C LEU A 272 2.33 -1.98 -22.27
N THR A 273 2.65 -1.48 -23.45
CA THR A 273 4.05 -1.37 -23.90
C THR A 273 4.79 -0.18 -23.31
N GLU A 274 4.08 0.85 -22.85
CA GLU A 274 4.66 2.10 -22.35
C GLU A 274 3.79 2.73 -21.27
N HIS A 275 4.41 3.53 -20.38
CA HIS A 275 3.71 4.41 -19.44
C HIS A 275 3.06 5.60 -20.15
N ALA A 276 1.90 6.03 -19.64
CA ALA A 276 1.30 7.32 -20.06
C ALA A 276 2.15 8.50 -19.54
N GLU A 277 2.31 9.54 -20.36
CA GLU A 277 3.16 10.72 -20.06
C GLU A 277 2.73 11.49 -18.79
N GLY A 278 1.47 11.39 -18.37
CA GLY A 278 0.90 12.18 -17.26
C GLY A 278 1.46 11.87 -15.86
N GLY A 279 1.87 10.63 -15.59
CA GLY A 279 2.44 10.23 -14.30
C GLY A 279 3.80 10.85 -14.00
N ARG A 280 4.59 11.09 -15.06
CA ARG A 280 5.95 11.65 -14.95
C ARG A 280 6.01 13.07 -14.37
N ILE A 281 5.01 13.92 -14.64
CA ILE A 281 5.06 15.35 -14.26
C ILE A 281 4.84 15.53 -12.75
N MET A 282 3.93 14.77 -12.15
CA MET A 282 3.63 14.87 -10.71
C MET A 282 4.81 14.37 -9.87
N ASP A 283 5.37 13.22 -10.26
CA ASP A 283 6.55 12.63 -9.65
C ASP A 283 7.77 13.58 -9.70
N GLN A 284 8.06 14.18 -10.85
CA GLN A 284 9.17 15.12 -10.98
C GLN A 284 9.05 16.34 -10.05
N THR A 285 7.84 16.86 -9.83
CA THR A 285 7.63 18.04 -8.97
C THR A 285 7.87 17.70 -7.50
N LEU A 286 7.35 16.59 -7.01
CA LEU A 286 7.56 16.14 -5.64
C LEU A 286 9.02 15.74 -5.40
N ARG A 287 9.61 14.96 -6.30
CA ARG A 287 11.03 14.58 -6.22
C ARG A 287 11.95 15.79 -6.27
N SER A 288 11.70 16.77 -7.16
CA SER A 288 12.51 17.99 -7.24
C SER A 288 12.48 18.78 -5.94
N PHE A 289 11.28 18.98 -5.38
CA PHE A 289 11.12 19.66 -4.09
C PHE A 289 11.87 18.92 -2.97
N LEU A 290 11.73 17.60 -2.90
CA LEU A 290 12.35 16.80 -1.86
C LEU A 290 13.90 16.74 -2.00
N ARG A 291 14.41 16.74 -3.25
CA ARG A 291 15.86 16.80 -3.52
C ARG A 291 16.51 18.12 -3.11
N GLU A 292 15.76 19.22 -3.11
CA GLU A 292 16.25 20.53 -2.68
C GLU A 292 16.42 20.63 -1.15
N LEU A 293 15.79 19.72 -0.38
CA LEU A 293 15.90 19.70 1.08
C LEU A 293 17.07 18.80 1.52
N THR A 294 17.80 19.22 2.55
CA THR A 294 18.75 18.37 3.29
C THR A 294 17.98 17.27 4.04
N GLU A 295 18.64 16.17 4.42
CA GLU A 295 18.04 15.10 5.21
C GLU A 295 17.37 15.61 6.49
N LEU A 296 18.05 16.50 7.21
CA LEU A 296 17.50 17.12 8.42
C LEU A 296 16.25 17.96 8.13
N GLN A 297 16.26 18.73 7.04
CA GLN A 297 15.09 19.52 6.64
C GLN A 297 13.91 18.64 6.22
N ARG A 298 14.17 17.51 5.57
CA ARG A 298 13.13 16.53 5.21
C ARG A 298 12.49 15.92 6.45
N ALA A 299 13.32 15.44 7.40
CA ALA A 299 12.84 14.88 8.66
C ALA A 299 12.00 15.91 9.42
N GLN A 300 12.48 17.15 9.58
CA GLN A 300 11.74 18.23 10.22
C GLN A 300 10.43 18.57 9.50
N PHE A 301 10.44 18.54 8.17
CA PHE A 301 9.25 18.77 7.37
C PHE A 301 8.19 17.69 7.63
N VAL A 302 8.58 16.40 7.58
CA VAL A 302 7.71 15.27 7.86
C VAL A 302 7.16 15.34 9.28
N ASP A 303 8.02 15.50 10.29
CA ASP A 303 7.60 15.61 11.69
C ASP A 303 6.60 16.76 11.87
N THR A 304 6.91 17.94 11.34
CA THR A 304 6.02 19.11 11.45
C THR A 304 4.69 18.90 10.73
N LEU A 305 4.70 18.24 9.57
CA LEU A 305 3.48 17.89 8.83
C LEU A 305 2.58 16.99 9.67
N PHE A 306 3.15 15.92 10.24
CA PHE A 306 2.39 14.95 11.04
C PHE A 306 1.98 15.49 12.41
N ASP A 307 2.78 16.35 13.05
CA ASP A 307 2.39 17.08 14.25
C ASP A 307 1.16 17.97 14.01
N ILE A 308 1.04 18.54 12.80
CA ILE A 308 -0.16 19.30 12.41
C ILE A 308 -1.35 18.38 12.19
N LEU A 309 -1.18 17.23 11.54
CA LEU A 309 -2.24 16.26 11.31
C LEU A 309 -2.78 15.68 12.62
N THR A 310 -1.90 15.43 13.60
CA THR A 310 -2.26 14.86 14.91
C THR A 310 -2.63 15.89 15.96
N CYS A 311 -2.60 17.22 15.66
CA CYS A 311 -2.92 18.27 16.63
C CYS A 311 -4.37 18.24 17.15
N THR A 312 -5.21 17.36 16.65
CA THR A 312 -6.64 17.18 16.99
C THR A 312 -6.94 15.83 17.63
N ASP A 313 -5.95 15.12 18.16
CA ASP A 313 -6.07 13.76 18.69
C ASP A 313 -6.57 12.72 17.64
N ALA A 314 -6.49 13.05 16.35
CA ALA A 314 -6.82 12.14 15.26
C ALA A 314 -5.74 11.06 15.16
N SER A 315 -6.15 9.80 15.08
CA SER A 315 -5.27 8.64 14.86
C SER A 315 -5.34 8.10 13.43
N THR A 316 -6.43 8.44 12.73
CA THR A 316 -6.70 8.03 11.35
C THR A 316 -7.02 9.22 10.45
N LEU A 317 -6.93 9.01 9.13
CA LEU A 317 -7.39 10.00 8.15
C LEU A 317 -8.91 10.15 8.16
N THR A 318 -9.64 9.10 8.51
CA THR A 318 -11.08 9.15 8.75
C THR A 318 -11.40 10.13 9.87
N ASP A 319 -10.69 10.10 11.01
CA ASP A 319 -10.85 11.05 12.11
C ASP A 319 -10.64 12.50 11.64
N LEU A 320 -9.62 12.73 10.79
CA LEU A 320 -9.36 14.05 10.21
C LEU A 320 -10.52 14.53 9.33
N LYS A 321 -11.08 13.65 8.52
CA LYS A 321 -12.21 13.94 7.63
C LYS A 321 -13.47 14.25 8.44
N GLU A 322 -13.79 13.45 9.44
CA GLU A 322 -14.97 13.61 10.28
C GLU A 322 -14.91 14.85 11.18
N GLY A 323 -13.70 15.22 11.61
CA GLY A 323 -13.47 16.43 12.42
C GLY A 323 -13.77 17.75 11.69
N GLY A 324 -13.84 17.76 10.37
CA GLY A 324 -14.32 18.85 9.52
C GLY A 324 -13.72 20.22 9.85
N LEU A 325 -14.58 21.23 10.07
CA LEU A 325 -14.13 22.62 10.36
C LEU A 325 -13.32 22.75 11.65
N LYS A 326 -13.56 21.93 12.66
CA LYS A 326 -12.82 21.95 13.93
C LYS A 326 -11.36 21.52 13.69
N THR A 327 -11.17 20.43 12.96
CA THR A 327 -9.86 19.93 12.55
C THR A 327 -9.12 20.97 11.69
N ALA A 328 -9.79 21.50 10.66
CA ALA A 328 -9.21 22.53 9.80
C ALA A 328 -8.77 23.78 10.59
N SER A 329 -9.57 24.24 11.55
CA SER A 329 -9.22 25.38 12.40
C SER A 329 -8.00 25.10 13.31
N ALA A 330 -7.90 23.89 13.87
CA ALA A 330 -6.76 23.48 14.68
C ALA A 330 -5.47 23.39 13.85
N MET A 331 -5.54 22.80 12.67
CA MET A 331 -4.41 22.72 11.72
C MET A 331 -3.91 24.11 11.30
N VAL A 332 -4.82 25.05 11.00
CA VAL A 332 -4.45 26.43 10.67
C VAL A 332 -3.74 27.13 11.84
N LYS A 333 -4.22 26.95 13.08
CA LYS A 333 -3.56 27.49 14.27
C LYS A 333 -2.18 26.87 14.49
N ALA A 334 -2.01 25.58 14.22
CA ALA A 334 -0.70 24.93 14.30
C ALA A 334 0.26 25.49 13.23
N LEU A 335 -0.20 25.63 11.98
CA LEU A 335 0.56 26.26 10.90
C LEU A 335 1.00 27.67 11.20
N GLN A 336 0.19 28.47 11.88
CA GLN A 336 0.53 29.86 12.23
C GLN A 336 1.69 29.97 13.22
N LYS A 337 1.98 28.93 14.01
CA LYS A 337 3.10 28.90 14.96
C LYS A 337 4.46 28.62 14.30
N LEU A 338 4.48 28.19 13.04
CA LEU A 338 5.68 27.86 12.30
C LEU A 338 6.37 29.11 11.74
N ASP A 339 7.67 29.02 11.48
CA ASP A 339 8.40 30.03 10.72
C ASP A 339 7.86 30.16 9.29
N LYS A 340 8.17 31.28 8.63
CA LYS A 340 7.59 31.64 7.34
C LYS A 340 7.98 30.68 6.21
N SER A 341 9.18 30.11 6.23
CA SER A 341 9.67 29.19 5.18
C SER A 341 9.02 27.82 5.30
N THR A 342 9.01 27.24 6.51
CA THR A 342 8.38 25.98 6.84
C THR A 342 6.87 26.03 6.59
N ARG A 343 6.21 27.12 6.99
CA ARG A 343 4.78 27.35 6.75
C ARG A 343 4.45 27.36 5.27
N LYS A 344 5.24 28.03 4.44
CA LYS A 344 5.03 28.08 2.99
C LYS A 344 5.18 26.69 2.37
N ALA A 345 6.27 25.99 2.69
CA ALA A 345 6.52 24.64 2.18
C ALA A 345 5.40 23.66 2.53
N LEU A 346 4.97 23.64 3.80
CA LEU A 346 3.85 22.81 4.26
C LEU A 346 2.54 23.20 3.61
N SER A 347 2.23 24.50 3.51
CA SER A 347 1.02 24.97 2.84
C SER A 347 0.96 24.53 1.37
N ASP A 348 2.09 24.62 0.67
CA ASP A 348 2.15 24.22 -0.75
C ASP A 348 2.04 22.71 -0.92
N THR A 349 2.61 21.91 -0.02
CA THR A 349 2.45 20.45 0.01
C THR A 349 1.02 20.03 0.38
N LEU A 350 0.43 20.63 1.40
CA LEU A 350 -0.97 20.37 1.76
C LEU A 350 -1.94 20.75 0.63
N LYS A 351 -1.70 21.86 -0.08
CA LYS A 351 -2.47 22.21 -1.27
C LYS A 351 -2.32 21.17 -2.38
N LEU A 352 -1.13 20.62 -2.56
CA LEU A 352 -0.88 19.55 -3.55
C LEU A 352 -1.62 18.28 -3.17
N LEU A 353 -1.55 17.86 -1.90
CA LEU A 353 -2.25 16.69 -1.36
C LEU A 353 -3.77 16.85 -1.45
N VAL A 354 -4.31 18.03 -1.07
CA VAL A 354 -5.73 18.33 -1.18
C VAL A 354 -6.20 18.38 -2.63
N ARG A 355 -5.41 18.94 -3.54
CA ARG A 355 -5.74 18.96 -4.97
C ARG A 355 -5.76 17.56 -5.58
N SER A 356 -4.81 16.70 -5.24
CA SER A 356 -4.80 15.32 -5.71
C SER A 356 -5.93 14.49 -5.08
N GLY A 357 -6.16 14.61 -3.76
CA GLY A 357 -7.23 13.91 -3.06
C GLY A 357 -8.63 14.45 -3.38
N ALA A 358 -8.82 15.78 -3.43
CA ALA A 358 -10.10 16.39 -3.77
C ALA A 358 -10.52 16.13 -5.23
N ARG A 359 -9.55 16.09 -6.16
CA ARG A 359 -9.81 15.72 -7.55
C ARG A 359 -10.34 14.30 -7.66
N SER A 360 -9.76 13.38 -6.89
CA SER A 360 -10.18 11.99 -6.81
C SER A 360 -11.61 11.83 -6.28
N VAL A 361 -11.90 12.47 -5.14
CA VAL A 361 -13.23 12.38 -4.49
C VAL A 361 -14.32 13.12 -5.28
N LEU A 362 -13.99 14.23 -5.93
CA LEU A 362 -14.95 15.01 -6.69
C LEU A 362 -15.28 14.41 -8.06
N GLU A 363 -14.33 13.70 -8.69
CA GLU A 363 -14.58 12.92 -9.90
C GLU A 363 -15.47 11.71 -9.61
N GLU A 364 -15.26 11.03 -8.48
CA GLU A 364 -16.06 9.88 -8.03
C GLU A 364 -17.51 10.29 -7.65
N LEU A 365 -17.69 11.50 -7.11
CA LEU A 365 -19.01 12.06 -6.77
C LEU A 365 -19.72 12.73 -7.94
N GLY A 366 -19.17 12.76 -9.15
CA GLY A 366 -19.76 13.40 -10.33
C GLY A 366 -19.99 14.92 -10.16
N VAL A 367 -19.25 15.56 -9.27
CA VAL A 367 -19.43 16.97 -8.91
C VAL A 367 -18.68 17.87 -9.90
N ASN A 368 -19.43 18.65 -10.65
CA ASN A 368 -18.97 19.59 -11.66
C ASN A 368 -17.83 20.51 -11.20
N ARG A 369 -16.84 20.75 -12.06
CA ARG A 369 -15.65 21.65 -11.91
C ARG A 369 -15.91 23.00 -11.25
N LEU A 370 -17.14 23.49 -11.24
CA LEU A 370 -17.54 24.78 -10.61
C LEU A 370 -17.58 24.74 -9.06
N ARG A 371 -17.75 23.57 -8.44
CA ARG A 371 -17.67 23.42 -6.97
C ARG A 371 -16.26 23.19 -6.47
N GLU A 372 -15.42 22.54 -7.29
CA GLU A 372 -14.00 22.32 -7.03
C GLU A 372 -13.26 23.65 -6.86
N ASN A 373 -13.45 24.58 -7.79
CA ASN A 373 -12.84 25.90 -7.71
C ASN A 373 -13.26 26.68 -6.46
N ARG A 374 -14.51 26.56 -6.00
CA ARG A 374 -14.99 27.26 -4.80
C ARG A 374 -14.40 26.74 -3.52
N LEU A 375 -14.16 25.41 -3.40
CA LEU A 375 -13.54 24.83 -2.20
C LEU A 375 -12.03 25.15 -2.16
N ILE A 376 -11.38 25.05 -3.30
CA ILE A 376 -9.95 25.41 -3.46
C ILE A 376 -9.75 26.92 -3.28
N GLU A 377 -10.64 27.77 -3.83
CA GLU A 377 -10.63 29.20 -3.62
C GLU A 377 -10.93 29.61 -2.18
N ALA A 378 -11.87 28.92 -1.50
CA ALA A 378 -12.17 29.16 -0.09
C ALA A 378 -10.99 28.80 0.81
N LEU A 379 -10.34 27.65 0.59
CA LEU A 379 -9.14 27.23 1.33
C LEU A 379 -7.93 28.10 0.97
N SER A 380 -7.72 28.44 -0.31
CA SER A 380 -6.63 29.33 -0.74
C SER A 380 -6.86 30.75 -0.26
N GLY A 381 -8.07 31.29 -0.36
CA GLY A 381 -8.42 32.63 0.11
C GLY A 381 -8.33 32.74 1.64
N TYR A 382 -8.73 31.68 2.35
CA TYR A 382 -8.59 31.62 3.82
C TYR A 382 -7.10 31.58 4.24
N LEU A 383 -6.28 30.81 3.55
CA LEU A 383 -4.83 30.72 3.78
C LEU A 383 -4.09 32.00 3.38
N GLU A 384 -4.51 32.69 2.30
CA GLU A 384 -3.92 33.96 1.86
C GLU A 384 -4.31 35.13 2.74
N THR A 385 -5.55 35.20 3.22
CA THR A 385 -6.01 36.27 4.12
C THR A 385 -5.35 36.17 5.51
N HIS A 386 -4.98 34.97 5.96
CA HIS A 386 -4.38 34.74 7.26
C HIS A 386 -2.85 34.56 7.22
N SER A 387 -2.23 34.58 6.03
CA SER A 387 -0.76 34.59 5.86
C SER A 387 -0.17 36.02 5.83
N ARG A 388 -1.01 37.05 5.76
CA ARG A 388 -0.61 38.49 5.71
C ARG A 388 -0.73 39.22 7.05
N ALA A 389 -1.14 38.55 8.12
CA ALA A 389 -1.20 39.08 9.47
C ALA A 389 0.04 38.73 10.30
#